data_4af4dffcce49071ee448c8e97d46bd4b
#
_entry.id   4af4dffcce49071ee448c8e97d46bd4b
#
_cell.length_a   1.000
_cell.length_b   1.000
_cell.length_c   1.000
_cell.angle_alpha   90.00
_cell.angle_beta   90.00
_cell.angle_gamma   90.00
#
_symmetry.space_group_name_H-M   'P 1'
#
loop_
_entity.id
_entity.type
_entity.pdbx_description
1 polymer ?
#
loop_
_entity_poly.entity_id
_entity_poly.type
_entity_poly.pdbx_seq_one_letter_code
_entity_poly.pdbx_strand_id
1 'polypeptide(L)'
;MKIIENQGKQITTRQAESLLFRDFRRPLIEIMTDLRKPIQPRFIKHKTIKGRKINFVSWYELNRLMDFYAPGFEWNINTSFDGTKVCVIGALTIKAQEGDFTRSATGNENSDLDAYGDPYSNAEAQAFRRSCARWGLGLHLWG
;
A
#
# COMPACT_ATOMS: atom_id res chain seq x y z
N MET A 1 -6.99 16.37 17.11
CA MET A 1 -5.58 16.33 17.54
C MET A 1 -5.28 17.54 18.41
N LYS A 2 -4.58 17.32 19.47
CA LYS A 2 -4.25 18.40 20.40
C LYS A 2 -3.14 19.26 19.80
N ILE A 3 -3.35 20.57 19.76
CA ILE A 3 -2.33 21.50 19.30
C ILE A 3 -1.24 21.58 20.38
N ILE A 4 -0.01 21.39 19.96
CA ILE A 4 1.15 21.47 20.86
C ILE A 4 1.60 22.92 20.94
N GLU A 5 1.60 23.46 22.13
CA GLU A 5 2.17 24.79 22.36
C GLU A 5 3.64 24.65 22.69
N ASN A 6 4.46 25.43 21.99
CA ASN A 6 5.89 25.49 22.26
C ASN A 6 6.24 26.94 22.61
N GLN A 7 6.62 27.19 23.87
CA GLN A 7 6.98 28.53 24.39
C GLN A 7 5.90 29.57 24.11
N GLY A 8 4.62 29.20 24.30
CA GLY A 8 3.50 30.10 24.08
C GLY A 8 3.14 30.35 22.63
N LYS A 9 3.77 29.67 21.71
CA LYS A 9 3.44 29.76 20.28
C LYS A 9 2.66 28.53 19.86
N GLN A 10 1.52 28.75 19.21
CA GLN A 10 0.77 27.68 18.58
C GLN A 10 1.45 27.27 17.27
N ILE A 11 1.59 25.97 17.06
CA ILE A 11 1.98 25.43 15.76
C ILE A 11 0.72 25.11 14.96
N THR A 12 0.83 25.23 13.63
CA THR A 12 -0.27 24.88 12.73
C THR A 12 -0.50 23.38 12.72
N THR A 13 -1.70 22.96 12.30
CA THR A 13 -2.01 21.54 12.11
C THR A 13 -0.99 20.87 11.20
N ARG A 14 -0.58 21.55 10.12
CA ARG A 14 0.41 21.03 9.19
C ARG A 14 1.78 20.84 9.84
N GLN A 15 2.19 21.77 10.70
CA GLN A 15 3.45 21.64 11.44
C GLN A 15 3.38 20.49 12.44
N ALA A 16 2.26 20.34 13.13
CA ALA A 16 2.05 19.25 14.08
C ALA A 16 2.08 17.88 13.36
N GLU A 17 1.43 17.76 12.21
CA GLU A 17 1.46 16.56 11.39
C GLU A 17 2.89 16.23 10.92
N SER A 18 3.62 17.24 10.46
CA SER A 18 5.00 17.07 10.04
C SER A 18 5.89 16.55 11.17
N LEU A 19 5.71 17.07 12.39
CA LEU A 19 6.44 16.62 13.56
C LEU A 19 6.11 15.16 13.92
N LEU A 20 4.81 14.81 13.87
CA LEU A 20 4.37 13.44 14.14
C LEU A 20 4.99 12.45 13.14
N PHE A 21 4.96 12.77 11.86
CA PHE A 21 5.55 11.91 10.85
C PHE A 21 7.06 11.80 11.01
N ARG A 22 7.74 12.84 11.44
CA ARG A 22 9.16 12.78 11.75
C ARG A 22 9.46 11.78 12.86
N ASP A 23 8.65 11.79 13.92
CA ASP A 23 8.82 10.88 15.04
C ASP A 23 8.59 9.43 14.65
N PHE A 24 7.76 9.18 13.62
CA PHE A 24 7.48 7.85 13.12
C PHE A 24 8.37 7.43 11.95
N ARG A 25 9.18 8.33 11.42
CA ARG A 25 10.08 7.99 10.32
C ARG A 25 11.22 7.12 10.83
N ARG A 26 11.37 6.01 10.17
CA ARG A 26 12.41 5.02 10.46
C ARG A 26 13.43 5.00 9.32
N PRO A 27 14.67 4.54 9.58
CA PRO A 27 15.59 4.32 8.46
C PRO A 27 14.99 3.41 7.40
N LEU A 28 15.18 3.75 6.15
CA LEU A 28 14.60 3.00 5.03
C LEU A 28 14.97 1.52 5.09
N ILE A 29 16.23 1.20 5.42
CA ILE A 29 16.68 -0.18 5.47
C ILE A 29 15.94 -0.99 6.54
N GLU A 30 15.58 -0.39 7.67
CA GLU A 30 14.80 -1.07 8.71
C GLU A 30 13.39 -1.36 8.23
N ILE A 31 12.75 -0.38 7.58
CA ILE A 31 11.41 -0.55 7.02
C ILE A 31 11.43 -1.69 6.00
N MET A 32 12.37 -1.67 5.07
CA MET A 32 12.48 -2.69 4.03
C MET A 32 12.75 -4.07 4.61
N THR A 33 13.58 -4.15 5.66
CA THR A 33 13.85 -5.41 6.34
C THR A 33 12.58 -5.98 6.96
N ASP A 34 11.77 -5.14 7.60
CA ASP A 34 10.50 -5.57 8.19
C ASP A 34 9.48 -5.97 7.11
N LEU A 35 9.38 -5.22 6.03
CA LEU A 35 8.44 -5.52 4.96
C LEU A 35 8.75 -6.85 4.26
N ARG A 36 10.01 -7.26 4.22
CA ARG A 36 10.44 -8.53 3.60
C ARG A 36 10.14 -9.76 4.43
N LYS A 37 9.75 -9.61 5.68
CA LYS A 37 9.42 -10.75 6.53
C LYS A 37 8.23 -11.50 5.93
N PRO A 38 8.23 -12.84 5.99
CA PRO A 38 7.08 -13.61 5.53
C PRO A 38 5.82 -13.20 6.27
N ILE A 39 4.72 -13.12 5.53
CA ILE A 39 3.41 -12.84 6.11
C ILE A 39 2.94 -14.08 6.88
N GLN A 40 2.36 -13.85 8.05
CA GLN A 40 1.83 -14.95 8.87
C GLN A 40 0.77 -15.73 8.10
N PRO A 41 0.83 -17.07 8.13
CA PRO A 41 -0.10 -17.92 7.35
C PRO A 41 -1.57 -17.61 7.58
N ARG A 42 -1.95 -17.15 8.76
CA ARG A 42 -3.35 -16.81 9.07
C ARG A 42 -3.94 -15.70 8.19
N PHE A 43 -3.08 -14.86 7.60
CA PHE A 43 -3.51 -13.78 6.71
C PHE A 43 -3.52 -14.18 5.24
N ILE A 44 -2.98 -15.35 4.92
CA ILE A 44 -2.88 -15.83 3.54
C ILE A 44 -4.17 -16.53 3.17
N LYS A 45 -4.81 -16.05 2.12
CA LYS A 45 -6.02 -16.61 1.56
C LYS A 45 -5.71 -17.39 0.29
N HIS A 46 -6.61 -18.29 -0.06
CA HIS A 46 -6.45 -19.14 -1.23
C HIS A 46 -7.67 -18.99 -2.14
N LYS A 47 -7.43 -18.94 -3.43
CA LYS A 47 -8.49 -19.03 -4.44
C LYS A 47 -7.99 -19.85 -5.61
N THR A 48 -8.94 -20.42 -6.35
CA THR A 48 -8.62 -21.20 -7.56
C THR A 48 -9.04 -20.40 -8.78
N ILE A 49 -8.09 -20.14 -9.68
CA ILE A 49 -8.35 -19.47 -10.95
C ILE A 49 -7.85 -20.40 -12.06
N LYS A 50 -8.76 -20.80 -12.95
CA LYS A 50 -8.44 -21.69 -14.08
C LYS A 50 -7.69 -22.96 -13.65
N GLY A 51 -8.15 -23.57 -12.55
CA GLY A 51 -7.54 -24.78 -12.01
C GLY A 51 -6.27 -24.59 -11.22
N ARG A 52 -5.75 -23.36 -11.12
CA ARG A 52 -4.54 -23.05 -10.34
C ARG A 52 -4.90 -22.47 -8.99
N LYS A 53 -4.28 -23.00 -7.95
CA LYS A 53 -4.41 -22.45 -6.60
C LYS A 53 -3.50 -21.24 -6.48
N ILE A 54 -4.10 -20.11 -6.09
CA ILE A 54 -3.39 -18.85 -5.91
C ILE A 54 -3.46 -18.45 -4.44
N ASN A 55 -2.31 -18.14 -3.87
CA ASN A 55 -2.21 -17.61 -2.53
C ASN A 55 -2.12 -16.09 -2.60
N PHE A 56 -2.89 -15.41 -1.76
CA PHE A 56 -2.89 -13.95 -1.77
C PHE A 56 -3.24 -13.42 -0.38
N VAL A 57 -2.92 -12.15 -0.15
CA VAL A 57 -3.33 -11.41 1.05
C VAL A 57 -4.27 -10.30 0.62
N SER A 58 -5.37 -10.14 1.34
CA SER A 58 -6.32 -9.06 1.05
C SER A 58 -5.64 -7.71 1.18
N TRP A 59 -6.06 -6.76 0.31
CA TRP A 59 -5.46 -5.42 0.31
C TRP A 59 -5.55 -4.73 1.67
N TYR A 60 -6.63 -4.95 2.42
CA TYR A 60 -6.81 -4.31 3.72
C TYR A 60 -5.86 -4.87 4.78
N GLU A 61 -5.48 -6.14 4.70
CA GLU A 61 -4.46 -6.70 5.58
C GLU A 61 -3.09 -6.14 5.25
N LEU A 62 -2.78 -5.99 3.96
CA LEU A 62 -1.54 -5.35 3.54
C LEU A 62 -1.50 -3.88 3.98
N ASN A 63 -2.65 -3.20 3.92
CA ASN A 63 -2.75 -1.82 4.39
C ASN A 63 -2.43 -1.71 5.88
N ARG A 64 -2.93 -2.65 6.70
CA ARG A 64 -2.62 -2.68 8.13
C ARG A 64 -1.13 -2.91 8.38
N LEU A 65 -0.52 -3.81 7.62
CA LEU A 65 0.91 -4.08 7.74
C LEU A 65 1.74 -2.87 7.31
N MET A 66 1.31 -2.18 6.25
CA MET A 66 1.97 -0.94 5.84
C MET A 66 1.87 0.14 6.92
N ASP A 67 0.71 0.30 7.54
CA ASP A 67 0.54 1.24 8.65
C ASP A 67 1.46 0.90 9.83
N PHE A 68 1.65 -0.38 10.08
CA PHE A 68 2.47 -0.86 11.20
C PHE A 68 3.96 -0.66 10.94
N TYR A 69 4.44 -1.04 9.74
CA TYR A 69 5.87 -1.01 9.42
C TYR A 69 6.34 0.32 8.84
N ALA A 70 5.47 1.02 8.14
CA ALA A 70 5.81 2.27 7.45
C ALA A 70 4.73 3.33 7.70
N PRO A 71 4.52 3.72 8.97
CA PRO A 71 3.47 4.70 9.30
C PRO A 71 3.67 5.98 8.50
N GLY A 72 2.57 6.55 8.04
CA GLY A 72 2.59 7.73 7.20
C GLY A 72 2.76 7.46 5.72
N PHE A 73 2.78 6.19 5.29
CA PHE A 73 2.88 5.87 3.86
C PHE A 73 1.74 6.55 3.08
N GLU A 74 2.00 6.83 1.82
CA GLU A 74 1.00 7.40 0.91
C GLU A 74 0.69 6.45 -0.22
N TRP A 75 -0.58 6.39 -0.57
CA TRP A 75 -1.07 5.61 -1.70
C TRP A 75 -1.82 6.52 -2.66
N ASN A 76 -1.34 6.62 -3.89
CA ASN A 76 -1.95 7.45 -4.93
C ASN A 76 -2.23 6.61 -6.16
N ILE A 77 -3.33 6.88 -6.83
CA ILE A 77 -3.71 6.15 -8.03
C ILE A 77 -4.07 7.11 -9.17
N ASN A 78 -3.79 6.66 -10.38
CA ASN A 78 -4.34 7.21 -11.60
C ASN A 78 -5.09 6.11 -12.33
N THR A 79 -6.25 6.44 -12.87
CA THR A 79 -7.09 5.48 -13.57
C THR A 79 -7.19 5.84 -15.04
N SER A 80 -7.34 4.82 -15.86
CA SER A 80 -7.61 4.99 -17.30
C SER A 80 -8.57 3.90 -17.77
N PHE A 81 -9.23 4.17 -18.90
CA PHE A 81 -10.19 3.26 -19.48
C PHE A 81 -10.04 3.32 -21.00
N ASP A 82 -9.86 2.16 -21.63
CA ASP A 82 -9.66 2.07 -23.08
C ASP A 82 -10.90 1.58 -23.84
N GLY A 83 -12.06 1.49 -23.17
CA GLY A 83 -13.28 0.96 -23.74
C GLY A 83 -13.53 -0.51 -23.41
N THR A 84 -12.51 -1.26 -23.02
CA THR A 84 -12.63 -2.67 -22.66
C THR A 84 -12.03 -2.99 -21.28
N LYS A 85 -10.95 -2.33 -20.93
CA LYS A 85 -10.24 -2.55 -19.67
C LYS A 85 -10.12 -1.27 -18.87
N VAL A 86 -10.23 -1.43 -17.56
CA VAL A 86 -9.88 -0.44 -16.57
C VAL A 86 -8.43 -0.69 -16.18
N CYS A 87 -7.61 0.34 -16.19
CA CYS A 87 -6.24 0.28 -15.70
C CYS A 87 -6.07 1.25 -14.55
N VAL A 88 -5.43 0.76 -13.49
CA VAL A 88 -5.03 1.59 -12.34
C VAL A 88 -3.52 1.57 -12.26
N ILE A 89 -2.92 2.76 -12.20
CA ILE A 89 -1.50 2.92 -11.90
C ILE A 89 -1.42 3.42 -10.47
N GLY A 90 -0.79 2.63 -9.60
CA GLY A 90 -0.65 2.96 -8.20
C GLY A 90 0.78 3.37 -7.86
N ALA A 91 0.92 4.32 -6.95
CA ALA A 91 2.20 4.78 -6.44
C ALA A 91 2.20 4.69 -4.91
N LEU A 92 3.07 3.86 -4.37
CA LEU A 92 3.20 3.64 -2.94
C LEU A 92 4.47 4.32 -2.44
N THR A 93 4.29 5.33 -1.60
CA THR A 93 5.38 6.15 -1.08
C THR A 93 5.65 5.82 0.38
N ILE A 94 6.89 5.49 0.68
CA ILE A 94 7.37 5.27 2.03
C ILE A 94 8.05 6.54 2.53
N LYS A 95 7.66 6.97 3.72
CA LYS A 95 8.21 8.14 4.42
C LYS A 95 9.30 7.67 5.38
N ALA A 96 10.54 7.61 4.90
CA ALA A 96 11.68 7.19 5.70
C ALA A 96 12.45 8.38 6.28
N GLN A 97 13.40 8.11 7.18
CA GLN A 97 14.26 9.16 7.72
C GLN A 97 15.04 9.88 6.62
N GLU A 98 15.47 9.14 5.61
CA GLU A 98 16.28 9.68 4.51
C GLU A 98 15.46 10.46 3.48
N GLY A 99 14.13 10.36 3.54
CA GLY A 99 13.24 11.05 2.61
C GLY A 99 12.08 10.18 2.17
N ASP A 100 11.42 10.62 1.11
CA ASP A 100 10.27 9.94 0.54
C ASP A 100 10.70 9.10 -0.67
N PHE A 101 10.29 7.85 -0.69
CA PHE A 101 10.65 6.92 -1.76
C PHE A 101 9.37 6.30 -2.32
N THR A 102 9.23 6.33 -3.64
CA THR A 102 8.01 5.86 -4.32
C THR A 102 8.31 4.73 -5.27
N ARG A 103 7.49 3.69 -5.23
CA ARG A 103 7.48 2.60 -6.20
C ARG A 103 6.06 2.41 -6.71
N SER A 104 5.94 2.07 -7.98
CA SER A 104 4.63 2.00 -8.65
C SER A 104 4.38 0.62 -9.22
N ALA A 105 3.10 0.30 -9.36
CA ALA A 105 2.64 -0.91 -10.03
C ALA A 105 1.27 -0.69 -10.64
N THR A 106 0.90 -1.56 -11.55
CA THR A 106 -0.39 -1.46 -12.23
C THR A 106 -1.33 -2.57 -11.83
N GLY A 107 -2.62 -2.32 -12.00
CA GLY A 107 -3.66 -3.31 -11.93
C GLY A 107 -4.61 -3.11 -13.11
N ASN A 108 -5.16 -4.21 -13.60
CA ASN A 108 -6.08 -4.19 -14.74
C ASN A 108 -7.27 -5.07 -14.47
N GLU A 109 -8.43 -4.67 -15.01
CA GLU A 109 -9.63 -5.49 -14.96
C GLU A 109 -10.51 -5.22 -16.16
N ASN A 110 -11.24 -6.23 -16.62
CA ASN A 110 -12.21 -6.05 -17.68
C ASN A 110 -13.39 -5.25 -17.18
N SER A 111 -13.87 -4.32 -18.00
CA SER A 111 -15.00 -3.47 -17.62
C SER A 111 -16.34 -4.21 -17.61
N ASP A 112 -16.45 -5.31 -18.36
CA ASP A 112 -17.63 -6.17 -18.45
C ASP A 112 -17.56 -7.35 -17.48
N LEU A 113 -17.06 -7.11 -16.28
CA LEU A 113 -16.85 -8.14 -15.29
C LEU A 113 -18.16 -8.80 -14.87
N ASP A 114 -18.32 -10.08 -15.20
CA ASP A 114 -19.41 -10.90 -14.68
C ASP A 114 -19.18 -11.30 -13.23
N ALA A 115 -17.98 -11.10 -12.76
CA ALA A 115 -17.58 -11.47 -11.44
C ALA A 115 -17.96 -10.40 -10.44
N TYR A 116 -17.90 -10.81 -9.21
CA TYR A 116 -18.16 -10.06 -8.03
C TYR A 116 -17.25 -8.81 -7.93
N GLY A 117 -17.87 -7.67 -7.75
CA GLY A 117 -17.18 -6.43 -7.44
C GLY A 117 -17.11 -5.43 -8.59
N ASP A 118 -16.54 -4.29 -8.28
CA ASP A 118 -16.36 -3.18 -9.17
C ASP A 118 -15.00 -3.31 -9.90
N PRO A 119 -14.96 -3.16 -11.24
CA PRO A 119 -13.69 -3.24 -11.97
C PRO A 119 -12.61 -2.31 -11.47
N TYR A 120 -12.96 -1.07 -11.13
CA TYR A 120 -11.97 -0.11 -10.60
C TYR A 120 -11.41 -0.54 -9.25
N SER A 121 -12.27 -0.98 -8.35
CA SER A 121 -11.83 -1.47 -7.03
C SER A 121 -10.96 -2.71 -7.14
N ASN A 122 -11.30 -3.63 -8.04
CA ASN A 122 -10.51 -4.82 -8.28
C ASN A 122 -9.14 -4.49 -8.86
N ALA A 123 -9.09 -3.56 -9.82
CA ALA A 123 -7.84 -3.11 -10.42
C ALA A 123 -6.97 -2.36 -9.40
N GLU A 124 -7.58 -1.54 -8.56
CA GLU A 124 -6.86 -0.83 -7.49
C GLU A 124 -6.26 -1.81 -6.48
N ALA A 125 -7.05 -2.78 -6.01
CA ALA A 125 -6.56 -3.77 -5.06
C ALA A 125 -5.38 -4.55 -5.64
N GLN A 126 -5.43 -4.89 -6.92
CA GLN A 126 -4.34 -5.55 -7.62
C GLN A 126 -3.10 -4.66 -7.68
N ALA A 127 -3.26 -3.38 -8.03
CA ALA A 127 -2.16 -2.43 -8.07
C ALA A 127 -1.52 -2.25 -6.69
N PHE A 128 -2.33 -2.20 -5.63
CA PHE A 128 -1.83 -2.07 -4.26
C PHE A 128 -1.03 -3.29 -3.83
N ARG A 129 -1.55 -4.50 -4.06
CA ARG A 129 -0.84 -5.74 -3.73
C ARG A 129 0.51 -5.82 -4.45
N ARG A 130 0.54 -5.45 -5.74
CA ARG A 130 1.77 -5.46 -6.51
C ARG A 130 2.76 -4.38 -6.06
N SER A 131 2.26 -3.20 -5.68
CA SER A 131 3.11 -2.12 -5.15
C SER A 131 3.71 -2.51 -3.81
N CYS A 132 2.94 -3.14 -2.92
CA CYS A 132 3.45 -3.69 -1.67
C CYS A 132 4.55 -4.71 -1.93
N ALA A 133 4.34 -5.61 -2.91
CA ALA A 133 5.33 -6.62 -3.27
C ALA A 133 6.62 -6.00 -3.80
N ARG A 134 6.55 -4.89 -4.53
CA ARG A 134 7.74 -4.17 -4.98
C ARG A 134 8.56 -3.65 -3.80
N TRP A 135 7.94 -3.38 -2.68
CA TRP A 135 8.62 -3.01 -1.44
C TRP A 135 9.04 -4.22 -0.60
N GLY A 136 8.69 -5.42 -1.04
CA GLY A 136 9.01 -6.68 -0.37
C GLY A 136 7.88 -7.29 0.43
N LEU A 137 6.81 -6.54 0.68
CA LEU A 137 5.68 -7.02 1.47
C LEU A 137 4.84 -8.01 0.66
N GLY A 138 4.81 -9.25 1.12
CA GLY A 138 4.08 -10.32 0.44
C GLY A 138 4.74 -10.82 -0.84
N LEU A 139 5.96 -10.39 -1.13
CA LEU A 139 6.65 -10.77 -2.37
C LEU A 139 6.79 -12.29 -2.51
N HIS A 140 6.98 -13.00 -1.41
CA HIS A 140 7.13 -14.46 -1.41
C HIS A 140 5.89 -15.21 -1.92
N LEU A 141 4.74 -14.54 -2.03
CA LEU A 141 3.51 -15.13 -2.57
C LEU A 141 3.44 -15.05 -4.10
N TRP A 142 4.31 -14.28 -4.73
CA TRP A 142 4.37 -14.09 -6.17
C TRP A 142 5.43 -15.05 -6.76
N GLY A 143 5.08 -15.74 -7.81
CA GLY A 143 5.98 -16.68 -8.45
C GLY A 143 5.47 -18.07 -8.50
#